data_3cd0ecb8214e85504f3b9a99b0421b3a
#
_entry.id   3cd0ecb8214e85504f3b9a99b0421b3a
#
_cell.length_a   1.000
_cell.length_b   1.000
_cell.length_c   1.000
_cell.angle_alpha   90.00
_cell.angle_beta   90.00
_cell.angle_gamma   90.00
#
_symmetry.space_group_name_H-M   'P 1'
#
loop_
_entity.id
_entity.type
_entity.pdbx_description
1 polymer ?
#
loop_
_entity_poly.entity_id
_entity_poly.type
_entity_poly.pdbx_seq_one_letter_code
_entity_poly.pdbx_strand_id
1 'polypeptide(L)'
;IAVSHDSRLDQLAGGMITNVDDAIKKFGLPTTIENPVAGSKISGVKDNFKMPQIWKTSLAVDYQLPTSFPLSVTGEFIYNKNINAVTLENINIKDPSNWEHFNGADNRLIYPSDYTYVSGKNAVVLTNTSKGHGYTANVTVNAQPVEDLNMMLAYTHTESKEISGLPGSDPVSTWQG
;
A
#
# COMPACT_ATOMS: atom_id res chain seq x y z
N ILE A 1 11.58 -1.50 -15.94
CA ILE A 1 12.99 -1.48 -16.39
C ILE A 1 13.79 -1.22 -15.13
N ALA A 2 14.44 -2.24 -14.56
CA ALA A 2 15.44 -2.03 -13.54
C ALA A 2 16.62 -1.37 -14.22
N VAL A 3 16.76 -0.05 -14.08
CA VAL A 3 17.99 0.64 -14.46
C VAL A 3 19.00 0.28 -13.39
N SER A 4 19.88 -0.68 -13.68
CA SER A 4 21.06 -0.88 -12.85
C SER A 4 21.84 0.43 -12.84
N HIS A 5 22.26 0.87 -11.66
CA HIS A 5 23.13 2.04 -11.52
C HIS A 5 24.34 1.90 -12.45
N ASP A 6 24.47 2.81 -13.40
CA ASP A 6 25.60 2.85 -14.29
C ASP A 6 26.68 3.75 -13.64
N SER A 7 27.82 3.17 -13.29
CA SER A 7 28.95 3.90 -12.67
C SER A 7 29.44 5.09 -13.51
N ARG A 8 29.10 5.15 -14.80
CA ARG A 8 29.36 6.31 -15.65
C ARG A 8 28.58 7.54 -15.24
N LEU A 9 27.40 7.35 -14.54
CA LEU A 9 26.60 8.44 -14.01
C LEU A 9 27.27 9.11 -12.80
N ASP A 10 28.15 8.39 -12.08
CA ASP A 10 28.93 8.94 -10.96
C ASP A 10 30.00 9.96 -11.43
N GLN A 11 30.40 9.89 -12.70
CA GLN A 11 31.32 10.84 -13.30
C GLN A 11 30.68 12.19 -13.63
N LEU A 12 29.37 12.33 -13.45
CA LEU A 12 28.64 13.61 -13.52
C LEU A 12 28.77 14.43 -12.23
N ALA A 13 29.90 14.29 -11.53
CA ALA A 13 30.12 15.01 -10.28
C ALA A 13 29.80 16.51 -10.43
N GLY A 14 28.69 16.94 -9.87
CA GLY A 14 28.28 18.33 -9.74
C GLY A 14 27.28 18.87 -10.76
N GLY A 15 26.74 18.07 -11.67
CA GLY A 15 25.76 18.55 -12.65
C GLY A 15 24.51 17.67 -12.73
N MET A 16 23.34 18.25 -12.48
CA MET A 16 22.06 17.60 -12.78
C MET A 16 21.93 17.44 -14.30
N ILE A 17 21.64 16.22 -14.78
CA ILE A 17 21.33 15.98 -16.19
C ILE A 17 19.98 16.67 -16.46
N THR A 18 20.01 17.75 -17.20
CA THR A 18 18.82 18.51 -17.59
C THR A 18 18.28 18.10 -18.96
N ASN A 19 19.11 17.40 -19.76
CA ASN A 19 18.75 16.94 -21.08
C ASN A 19 19.23 15.49 -21.31
N VAL A 20 18.27 14.60 -21.57
CA VAL A 20 18.53 13.17 -21.81
C VAL A 20 19.38 12.95 -23.08
N ASP A 21 19.15 13.73 -24.14
CA ASP A 21 19.88 13.60 -25.42
C ASP A 21 21.38 13.94 -25.27
N ASP A 22 21.68 14.94 -24.44
CA ASP A 22 23.07 15.31 -24.14
C ASP A 22 23.77 14.23 -23.31
N ALA A 23 23.04 13.59 -22.38
CA ALA A 23 23.54 12.45 -21.63
C ALA A 23 23.84 11.25 -22.54
N ILE A 24 22.93 10.92 -23.45
CA ILE A 24 23.10 9.85 -24.45
C ILE A 24 24.37 10.09 -25.29
N LYS A 25 24.52 11.29 -25.82
CA LYS A 25 25.68 11.65 -26.65
C LYS A 25 26.99 11.63 -25.86
N LYS A 26 26.99 12.22 -24.66
CA LYS A 26 28.17 12.37 -23.81
C LYS A 26 28.72 11.02 -23.32
N PHE A 27 27.83 10.08 -22.99
CA PHE A 27 28.19 8.78 -22.43
C PHE A 27 28.13 7.63 -23.44
N GLY A 28 27.74 7.89 -24.68
CA GLY A 28 27.59 6.87 -25.71
C GLY A 28 26.52 5.82 -25.29
N LEU A 29 25.43 6.26 -24.62
CA LEU A 29 24.39 5.34 -24.22
C LEU A 29 23.66 4.80 -25.45
N PRO A 30 23.35 3.50 -25.51
CA PRO A 30 22.60 2.95 -26.63
C PRO A 30 21.19 3.52 -26.66
N THR A 31 20.80 4.07 -27.80
CA THR A 31 19.40 4.54 -28.04
C THR A 31 18.48 3.40 -28.47
N THR A 32 19.04 2.29 -28.91
CA THR A 32 18.35 1.06 -29.26
C THR A 32 19.00 -0.11 -28.54
N ILE A 33 18.17 -1.01 -28.02
CA ILE A 33 18.66 -2.25 -27.43
C ILE A 33 18.73 -3.29 -28.55
N GLU A 34 19.91 -3.54 -29.05
CA GLU A 34 20.17 -4.67 -29.94
C GLU A 34 20.16 -5.96 -29.11
N ASN A 35 19.28 -6.90 -29.46
CA ASN A 35 19.10 -8.18 -28.75
C ASN A 35 18.73 -8.01 -27.26
N PRO A 36 17.55 -7.48 -26.94
CA PRO A 36 17.12 -7.38 -25.55
C PRO A 36 17.07 -8.76 -24.91
N VAL A 37 17.93 -9.01 -23.93
CA VAL A 37 17.79 -10.19 -23.07
C VAL A 37 16.53 -9.94 -22.23
N ALA A 38 15.46 -10.65 -22.56
CA ALA A 38 14.23 -10.56 -21.79
C ALA A 38 14.52 -11.04 -20.36
N GLY A 39 14.51 -10.12 -19.41
CA GLY A 39 14.59 -10.45 -17.99
C GLY A 39 13.48 -11.41 -17.58
N SER A 40 13.67 -12.13 -16.49
CA SER A 40 12.66 -13.02 -15.91
C SER A 40 11.47 -12.27 -15.28
N LYS A 41 11.58 -10.95 -15.11
CA LYS A 41 10.62 -10.10 -14.43
C LYS A 41 10.32 -8.86 -15.27
N ILE A 42 9.04 -8.51 -15.34
CA ILE A 42 8.55 -7.26 -15.94
C ILE A 42 7.77 -6.52 -14.86
N SER A 43 8.09 -5.25 -14.67
CA SER A 43 7.36 -4.37 -13.75
C SER A 43 6.80 -3.19 -14.52
N GLY A 44 5.57 -2.81 -14.23
CA GLY A 44 4.89 -1.72 -14.91
C GLY A 44 3.80 -1.08 -14.05
N VAL A 45 3.09 -0.18 -14.65
CA VAL A 45 1.94 0.51 -14.06
C VAL A 45 0.78 0.34 -15.03
N LYS A 46 -0.41 0.06 -14.52
CA LYS A 46 -1.62 -0.09 -15.32
C LYS A 46 -2.04 1.27 -15.88
N ASP A 47 -2.49 1.34 -17.14
CA ASP A 47 -2.82 2.60 -17.82
C ASP A 47 -3.87 3.44 -17.08
N ASN A 48 -4.79 2.79 -16.37
CA ASN A 48 -5.82 3.44 -15.58
C ASN A 48 -5.46 3.64 -14.11
N PHE A 49 -4.19 3.52 -13.75
CA PHE A 49 -3.73 3.73 -12.38
C PHE A 49 -4.06 5.14 -11.87
N LYS A 50 -4.58 5.20 -10.66
CA LYS A 50 -4.90 6.45 -9.96
C LYS A 50 -4.06 6.59 -8.72
N MET A 51 -3.72 7.83 -8.37
CA MET A 51 -3.05 8.11 -7.10
C MET A 51 -3.90 7.64 -5.92
N PRO A 52 -3.28 7.16 -4.83
CA PRO A 52 -3.99 6.69 -3.66
C PRO A 52 -4.97 7.74 -3.11
N GLN A 53 -6.18 7.30 -2.83
CA GLN A 53 -7.24 8.13 -2.26
C GLN A 53 -7.93 7.40 -1.13
N ILE A 54 -8.18 8.11 -0.05
CA ILE A 54 -8.90 7.61 1.13
C ILE A 54 -10.01 8.60 1.45
N TRP A 55 -11.20 8.09 1.69
CA TRP A 55 -12.26 8.85 2.31
C TRP A 55 -12.20 8.67 3.82
N LYS A 56 -12.20 9.79 4.55
CA LYS A 56 -12.24 9.82 6.00
C LYS A 56 -13.43 10.63 6.47
N THR A 57 -14.19 10.09 7.42
CA THR A 57 -15.30 10.75 8.11
C THR A 57 -15.07 10.63 9.60
N SER A 58 -15.32 11.72 10.33
CA SER A 58 -15.30 11.70 11.79
C SER A 58 -16.54 12.40 12.37
N LEU A 59 -17.02 11.88 13.49
CA LEU A 59 -18.06 12.46 14.29
C LEU A 59 -17.62 12.44 15.74
N ALA A 60 -17.69 13.58 16.41
CA ALA A 60 -17.43 13.69 17.84
C ALA A 60 -18.60 14.38 18.54
N VAL A 61 -18.90 13.91 19.75
CA VAL A 61 -19.94 14.47 20.62
C VAL A 61 -19.37 14.62 22.01
N ASP A 62 -19.43 15.83 22.53
CA ASP A 62 -19.12 16.13 23.92
C ASP A 62 -20.40 16.45 24.67
N TYR A 63 -20.63 15.77 25.77
CA TYR A 63 -21.80 15.96 26.59
C TYR A 63 -21.41 16.13 28.06
N GLN A 64 -21.82 17.24 28.64
CA GLN A 64 -21.69 17.48 30.07
C GLN A 64 -22.98 17.07 30.79
N LEU A 65 -22.84 16.11 31.68
CA LEU A 65 -24.01 15.60 32.43
C LEU A 65 -24.43 16.58 33.51
N PRO A 66 -25.72 16.77 33.73
CA PRO A 66 -26.25 17.62 34.80
C PRO A 66 -26.23 16.91 36.16
N THR A 67 -25.01 16.70 36.68
CA THR A 67 -24.75 16.04 37.96
C THR A 67 -24.29 17.05 39.02
N SER A 68 -24.28 16.65 40.32
CA SER A 68 -23.82 17.50 41.41
C SER A 68 -22.32 17.80 41.38
N PHE A 69 -21.55 17.11 40.57
CA PHE A 69 -20.13 17.33 40.34
C PHE A 69 -19.84 17.39 38.83
N PRO A 70 -18.75 17.98 38.37
CA PRO A 70 -18.39 18.00 36.98
C PRO A 70 -18.18 16.58 36.41
N LEU A 71 -19.02 16.22 35.44
CA LEU A 71 -18.98 14.93 34.74
C LEU A 71 -19.23 15.17 33.27
N SER A 72 -18.26 14.81 32.43
CA SER A 72 -18.39 14.90 30.97
C SER A 72 -18.08 13.57 30.30
N VAL A 73 -18.76 13.33 29.19
CA VAL A 73 -18.55 12.18 28.30
C VAL A 73 -18.27 12.70 26.91
N THR A 74 -17.15 12.27 26.35
CA THR A 74 -16.78 12.52 24.96
C THR A 74 -16.88 11.21 24.19
N GLY A 75 -17.65 11.18 23.11
CA GLY A 75 -17.69 10.09 22.15
C GLY A 75 -17.10 10.52 20.82
N GLU A 76 -16.21 9.73 20.26
CA GLU A 76 -15.65 9.98 18.93
C GLU A 76 -15.73 8.71 18.08
N PHE A 77 -16.15 8.87 16.82
CA PHE A 77 -16.16 7.82 15.83
C PHE A 77 -15.45 8.31 14.56
N ILE A 78 -14.44 7.56 14.11
CA ILE A 78 -13.71 7.83 12.89
C ILE A 78 -13.89 6.63 11.97
N TYR A 79 -14.27 6.88 10.72
CA TYR A 79 -14.35 5.88 9.67
C TYR A 79 -13.46 6.29 8.50
N ASN A 80 -12.70 5.34 7.98
CA ASN A 80 -11.94 5.53 6.75
C ASN A 80 -12.20 4.40 5.77
N LYS A 81 -12.17 4.72 4.49
CA LYS A 81 -12.33 3.77 3.39
C LYS A 81 -11.39 4.10 2.25
N ASN A 82 -10.70 3.08 1.76
CA ASN A 82 -9.89 3.21 0.57
C ASN A 82 -10.78 3.37 -0.67
N ILE A 83 -10.54 4.43 -1.44
CA ILE A 83 -11.15 4.65 -2.76
C ILE A 83 -10.24 4.07 -3.84
N ASN A 84 -8.96 4.43 -3.79
CA ASN A 84 -7.92 3.91 -4.67
C ASN A 84 -6.71 3.54 -3.81
N ALA A 85 -6.71 2.34 -3.23
CA ALA A 85 -5.51 1.81 -2.60
C ALA A 85 -4.59 1.22 -3.68
N VAL A 86 -3.29 1.26 -3.45
CA VAL A 86 -2.30 0.63 -4.34
C VAL A 86 -2.25 -0.86 -4.07
N THR A 87 -2.26 -1.64 -5.13
CA THR A 87 -2.02 -3.08 -5.06
C THR A 87 -1.23 -3.54 -6.27
N LEU A 88 -0.74 -4.77 -6.23
CA LEU A 88 0.01 -5.40 -7.30
C LEU A 88 -0.82 -6.51 -7.94
N GLU A 89 -0.74 -6.60 -9.25
CA GLU A 89 -1.37 -7.65 -10.04
C GLU A 89 -0.33 -8.27 -10.99
N ASN A 90 -0.25 -9.59 -11.02
CA ASN A 90 0.55 -10.27 -12.03
C ASN A 90 -0.35 -10.55 -13.25
N ILE A 91 -0.07 -9.89 -14.35
CA ILE A 91 -0.86 -10.00 -15.59
C ILE A 91 -0.43 -11.16 -16.49
N ASN A 92 0.59 -11.90 -16.12
CA ASN A 92 1.10 -13.05 -16.89
C ASN A 92 0.86 -14.39 -16.17
N ILE A 93 -0.23 -14.52 -15.46
CA ILE A 93 -0.61 -15.78 -14.81
C ILE A 93 -1.74 -16.48 -15.57
N LYS A 94 -1.71 -17.81 -15.54
CA LYS A 94 -2.79 -18.67 -16.03
C LYS A 94 -4.04 -18.48 -15.17
N ASP A 95 -5.19 -18.86 -15.70
CA ASP A 95 -6.45 -18.83 -14.95
C ASP A 95 -6.35 -19.67 -13.66
N PRO A 96 -6.50 -19.03 -12.49
CA PRO A 96 -6.35 -19.71 -11.20
C PRO A 96 -7.60 -20.50 -10.75
N SER A 97 -8.68 -20.50 -11.53
CA SER A 97 -9.98 -21.08 -11.13
C SER A 97 -9.92 -22.56 -10.78
N ASN A 98 -8.95 -23.30 -11.33
CA ASN A 98 -8.74 -24.72 -11.09
C ASN A 98 -7.50 -25.05 -10.24
N TRP A 99 -6.90 -24.05 -9.62
CA TRP A 99 -5.73 -24.28 -8.77
C TRP A 99 -6.14 -24.82 -7.41
N GLU A 100 -5.24 -25.60 -6.81
CA GLU A 100 -5.43 -26.10 -5.47
C GLU A 100 -5.35 -24.99 -4.43
N HIS A 101 -6.08 -25.17 -3.34
CA HIS A 101 -6.02 -24.29 -2.18
C HIS A 101 -5.28 -24.98 -1.04
N PHE A 102 -4.55 -24.20 -0.28
CA PHE A 102 -3.92 -24.68 0.93
C PHE A 102 -4.99 -25.08 1.94
N ASN A 103 -4.93 -26.31 2.42
CA ASN A 103 -5.84 -26.82 3.44
C ASN A 103 -5.45 -26.27 4.83
N GLY A 104 -5.72 -25.01 5.07
CA GLY A 104 -5.43 -24.31 6.31
C GLY A 104 -6.40 -23.12 6.52
N ALA A 105 -6.23 -22.40 7.61
CA ALA A 105 -7.14 -21.31 8.02
C ALA A 105 -7.21 -20.16 7.00
N ASP A 106 -6.15 -19.91 6.23
CA ASP A 106 -6.07 -18.83 5.25
C ASP A 106 -6.56 -19.24 3.85
N ASN A 107 -6.75 -20.54 3.58
CA ASN A 107 -7.28 -21.09 2.32
C ASN A 107 -6.65 -20.45 1.05
N ARG A 108 -5.35 -20.10 1.12
CA ARG A 108 -4.64 -19.45 0.03
C ARG A 108 -4.44 -20.37 -1.18
N LEU A 109 -4.36 -19.78 -2.37
CA LEU A 109 -4.06 -20.50 -3.60
C LEU A 109 -2.63 -21.07 -3.57
N ILE A 110 -2.50 -22.32 -4.04
CA ILE A 110 -1.21 -22.95 -4.30
C ILE A 110 -0.86 -22.72 -5.76
N TYR A 111 0.25 -22.02 -6.00
CA TYR A 111 0.72 -21.75 -7.35
C TYR A 111 1.46 -22.96 -7.91
N PRO A 112 1.01 -23.52 -9.05
CA PRO A 112 1.76 -24.59 -9.73
C PRO A 112 3.10 -24.04 -10.27
N SER A 113 4.07 -24.91 -10.51
CA SER A 113 5.42 -24.50 -10.99
C SER A 113 5.39 -23.76 -12.34
N ASP A 114 4.35 -23.99 -13.13
CA ASP A 114 4.14 -23.39 -14.45
C ASP A 114 3.00 -22.36 -14.47
N TYR A 115 2.80 -21.63 -13.38
CA TYR A 115 1.67 -20.69 -13.20
C TYR A 115 1.68 -19.49 -14.15
N THR A 116 2.77 -19.19 -14.84
CA THR A 116 2.83 -18.12 -15.82
C THR A 116 2.58 -18.62 -17.24
N TYR A 117 1.97 -17.79 -18.12
CA TYR A 117 1.82 -18.10 -19.55
C TYR A 117 3.16 -18.21 -20.26
N VAL A 118 4.09 -17.32 -19.90
CA VAL A 118 5.47 -17.37 -20.40
C VAL A 118 6.35 -17.87 -19.29
N SER A 119 6.88 -19.08 -19.44
CA SER A 119 7.67 -19.76 -18.41
C SER A 119 8.78 -18.88 -17.84
N GLY A 120 8.86 -18.84 -16.51
CA GLY A 120 9.85 -18.08 -15.77
C GLY A 120 9.69 -16.55 -15.82
N LYS A 121 8.60 -16.02 -16.41
CA LYS A 121 8.37 -14.57 -16.50
C LYS A 121 7.18 -14.15 -15.67
N ASN A 122 7.43 -13.27 -14.72
CA ASN A 122 6.40 -12.54 -13.99
C ASN A 122 6.23 -11.14 -14.60
N ALA A 123 4.99 -10.73 -14.84
CA ALA A 123 4.64 -9.38 -15.28
C ALA A 123 3.75 -8.73 -14.22
N VAL A 124 4.37 -8.04 -13.28
CA VAL A 124 3.69 -7.44 -12.14
C VAL A 124 3.49 -5.96 -12.37
N VAL A 125 2.25 -5.53 -12.28
CA VAL A 125 1.86 -4.14 -12.50
C VAL A 125 1.23 -3.54 -11.24
N LEU A 126 1.51 -2.26 -11.00
CA LEU A 126 0.80 -1.44 -10.03
C LEU A 126 -0.62 -1.19 -10.55
N THR A 127 -1.60 -1.44 -9.71
CA THR A 127 -3.01 -1.18 -9.97
C THR A 127 -3.70 -0.66 -8.72
N ASN A 128 -5.00 -0.39 -8.81
CA ASN A 128 -5.78 0.10 -7.70
C ASN A 128 -6.83 -0.92 -7.25
N THR A 129 -7.17 -0.82 -5.97
CA THR A 129 -8.30 -1.52 -5.37
C THR A 129 -9.09 -0.58 -4.47
N SER A 130 -10.40 -0.79 -4.37
CA SER A 130 -11.27 -0.09 -3.41
C SER A 130 -11.47 -0.87 -2.12
N LYS A 131 -10.80 -2.02 -1.98
CA LYS A 131 -10.87 -2.82 -0.77
C LYS A 131 -10.05 -2.16 0.33
N GLY A 132 -10.38 -2.47 1.57
CA GLY A 132 -9.78 -1.89 2.76
C GLY A 132 -10.62 -0.78 3.36
N HIS A 133 -10.80 -0.86 4.66
CA HIS A 133 -11.49 0.13 5.49
C HIS A 133 -11.00 0.01 6.93
N GLY A 134 -11.24 1.05 7.71
CA GLY A 134 -11.00 1.01 9.13
C GLY A 134 -11.98 1.89 9.88
N TYR A 135 -12.17 1.60 11.15
CA TYR A 135 -12.89 2.49 12.05
C TYR A 135 -12.24 2.49 13.43
N THR A 136 -12.41 3.63 14.10
CA THR A 136 -12.05 3.80 15.50
C THR A 136 -13.22 4.41 16.22
N ALA A 137 -13.62 3.78 17.31
CA ALA A 137 -14.60 4.33 18.24
C ALA A 137 -13.93 4.57 19.59
N ASN A 138 -14.06 5.77 20.10
CA ASN A 138 -13.49 6.19 21.37
C ASN A 138 -14.59 6.77 22.27
N VAL A 139 -14.57 6.40 23.55
CA VAL A 139 -15.40 7.02 24.59
C VAL A 139 -14.52 7.38 25.74
N THR A 140 -14.59 8.65 26.16
CA THR A 140 -13.85 9.18 27.30
C THR A 140 -14.81 9.77 28.31
N VAL A 141 -14.65 9.40 29.56
CA VAL A 141 -15.41 9.93 30.70
C VAL A 141 -14.44 10.70 31.59
N ASN A 142 -14.75 11.96 31.86
CA ASN A 142 -14.03 12.79 32.82
C ASN A 142 -14.94 13.15 33.99
N ALA A 143 -14.49 12.96 35.20
CA ALA A 143 -15.22 13.22 36.41
C ALA A 143 -14.36 13.92 37.45
N GLN A 144 -14.94 14.90 38.14
CA GLN A 144 -14.34 15.56 39.31
C GLN A 144 -15.29 15.44 40.52
N PRO A 145 -15.32 14.28 41.17
CA PRO A 145 -16.31 14.02 42.26
C PRO A 145 -16.06 14.85 43.50
N VAL A 146 -14.82 15.31 43.76
CA VAL A 146 -14.42 16.21 44.84
C VAL A 146 -13.36 17.18 44.31
N GLU A 147 -13.13 18.30 45.02
CA GLU A 147 -12.34 19.44 44.57
C GLU A 147 -10.94 19.11 44.06
N ASP A 148 -10.25 18.18 44.67
CA ASP A 148 -8.86 17.84 44.35
C ASP A 148 -8.69 16.50 43.61
N LEU A 149 -9.79 15.86 43.18
CA LEU A 149 -9.76 14.55 42.51
C LEU A 149 -10.29 14.64 41.12
N ASN A 150 -9.41 14.54 40.12
CA ASN A 150 -9.76 14.39 38.71
C ASN A 150 -9.57 12.94 38.25
N MET A 151 -10.59 12.38 37.67
CA MET A 151 -10.62 11.00 37.15
C MET A 151 -10.91 11.03 35.66
N MET A 152 -10.17 10.23 34.88
CA MET A 152 -10.44 10.01 33.47
C MET A 152 -10.44 8.52 33.17
N LEU A 153 -11.47 8.07 32.48
CA LEU A 153 -11.56 6.72 31.94
C LEU A 153 -11.77 6.82 30.42
N ALA A 154 -10.94 6.15 29.64
CA ALA A 154 -11.07 6.10 28.18
C ALA A 154 -11.10 4.65 27.71
N TYR A 155 -11.97 4.38 26.73
CA TYR A 155 -12.03 3.12 26.00
C TYR A 155 -11.96 3.39 24.52
N THR A 156 -11.07 2.70 23.83
CA THR A 156 -10.91 2.81 22.37
C THR A 156 -11.02 1.43 21.73
N HIS A 157 -11.85 1.32 20.71
CA HIS A 157 -11.90 0.15 19.84
C HIS A 157 -11.53 0.54 18.42
N THR A 158 -10.58 -0.19 17.83
CA THR A 158 -10.10 0.05 16.46
C THR A 158 -10.13 -1.25 15.67
N GLU A 159 -10.66 -1.19 14.45
CA GLU A 159 -10.55 -2.24 13.46
C GLU A 159 -9.98 -1.64 12.16
N SER A 160 -8.97 -2.30 11.58
CA SER A 160 -8.40 -1.92 10.30
C SER A 160 -8.21 -3.17 9.44
N LYS A 161 -8.68 -3.09 8.20
CA LYS A 161 -8.55 -4.14 7.19
C LYS A 161 -7.88 -3.56 5.95
N GLU A 162 -6.73 -4.10 5.61
CA GLU A 162 -5.98 -3.75 4.40
C GLU A 162 -5.75 -4.98 3.53
N ILE A 163 -5.46 -4.76 2.25
CA ILE A 163 -5.20 -5.86 1.31
C ILE A 163 -3.74 -6.23 1.30
N SER A 164 -2.85 -5.22 1.32
CA SER A 164 -1.42 -5.41 1.27
C SER A 164 -0.69 -4.19 1.83
N GLY A 165 0.29 -4.45 2.68
CA GLY A 165 1.21 -3.42 3.16
C GLY A 165 2.33 -3.07 2.16
N LEU A 166 2.39 -3.72 1.01
CA LEU A 166 3.46 -3.59 0.02
C LEU A 166 4.87 -3.64 0.65
N PRO A 167 5.22 -4.70 1.39
CA PRO A 167 6.40 -4.71 2.27
C PRO A 167 7.73 -4.84 1.54
N GLY A 168 7.73 -5.13 0.24
CA GLY A 168 8.95 -5.38 -0.53
C GLY A 168 9.41 -4.20 -1.36
N SER A 169 10.70 -4.20 -1.70
CA SER A 169 11.32 -3.24 -2.63
C SER A 169 11.24 -3.65 -4.10
N ASP A 170 11.01 -4.94 -4.36
CA ASP A 170 10.83 -5.50 -5.71
C ASP A 170 9.36 -5.88 -5.90
N PRO A 171 8.71 -5.44 -6.99
CA PRO A 171 7.28 -5.69 -7.21
C PRO A 171 6.91 -7.17 -7.25
N VAL A 172 7.76 -8.02 -7.82
CA VAL A 172 7.50 -9.47 -7.89
C VAL A 172 7.62 -10.10 -6.51
N SER A 173 8.65 -9.74 -5.75
CA SER A 173 8.82 -10.21 -4.36
C SER A 173 7.64 -9.78 -3.48
N THR A 174 7.20 -8.55 -3.61
CA THR A 174 6.04 -8.02 -2.88
C THR A 174 4.74 -8.72 -3.26
N TRP A 175 4.57 -9.07 -4.54
CA TRP A 175 3.39 -9.77 -5.01
C TRP A 175 3.35 -11.23 -4.53
N GLN A 176 4.52 -11.87 -4.37
CA GLN A 176 4.65 -13.27 -3.93
C GLN A 176 4.60 -13.44 -2.40
N GLY A 177 4.84 -12.38 -1.61
CA GLY A 177 4.82 -12.40 -0.14
C GLY A 177 3.45 -12.14 0.41
#